data_56652911484ded781b4198082d6ce529
#
_entry.id   56652911484ded781b4198082d6ce529
#
_cell.length_a   1.000
_cell.length_b   1.000
_cell.length_c   1.000
_cell.angle_alpha   90.00
_cell.angle_beta   90.00
_cell.angle_gamma   90.00
#
_symmetry.space_group_name_H-M   'P 1'
#
loop_
_entity.id
_entity.type
_entity.pdbx_description
1 polymer ?
#
loop_
_entity_poly.entity_id
_entity_poly.type
_entity_poly.pdbx_seq_one_letter_code
_entity_poly.pdbx_strand_id
1 'polypeptide(L)'
;MKTARTLLAAFLLSAAFSAAARSSDGLRAYVIIGDAIPRPLTGGPGDAARGRAIATNRQQGLCVLCHSGPFAEATLQGTLAPSLAGAGARWSAGQLRLRIVDASRLNPNTIMPSYYRTEELTNVAPAYAGNPILSAEQIEDVVAFLGTLRD
;
A
#
# COMPACT_ATOMS: atom_id res chain seq x y z
N MET A 1 29.96 -11.11 68.28
CA MET A 1 28.76 -10.56 67.70
C MET A 1 29.15 -9.96 66.35
N LYS A 2 28.87 -10.63 65.25
CA LYS A 2 29.25 -10.22 63.87
C LYS A 2 27.96 -9.98 63.07
N THR A 3 27.69 -8.75 62.74
CA THR A 3 26.54 -8.30 61.96
C THR A 3 26.84 -8.52 60.47
N ALA A 4 26.11 -9.43 59.83
CA ALA A 4 26.16 -9.64 58.37
C ALA A 4 25.30 -8.56 57.67
N ARG A 5 25.92 -7.75 56.82
CA ARG A 5 25.25 -6.82 55.91
C ARG A 5 24.93 -7.54 54.59
N THR A 6 23.66 -7.80 54.36
CA THR A 6 23.15 -8.35 53.09
C THR A 6 22.97 -7.20 52.07
N LEU A 7 23.78 -7.18 51.05
CA LEU A 7 23.62 -6.26 49.92
C LEU A 7 22.62 -6.83 48.94
N LEU A 8 21.46 -6.20 48.82
CA LEU A 8 20.43 -6.52 47.81
C LEU A 8 20.80 -5.78 46.52
N ALA A 9 21.30 -6.52 45.52
CA ALA A 9 21.55 -5.98 44.18
C ALA A 9 20.24 -5.98 43.39
N ALA A 10 19.67 -4.81 43.20
CA ALA A 10 18.51 -4.62 42.33
C ALA A 10 18.95 -4.60 40.84
N PHE A 11 18.64 -5.65 40.11
CA PHE A 11 18.82 -5.73 38.65
C PHE A 11 17.67 -4.99 37.97
N LEU A 12 17.91 -3.76 37.52
CA LEU A 12 16.98 -3.03 36.67
C LEU A 12 17.11 -3.54 35.24
N LEU A 13 16.17 -4.38 34.83
CA LEU A 13 16.03 -4.86 33.45
C LEU A 13 15.40 -3.72 32.60
N SER A 14 16.24 -2.92 31.96
CA SER A 14 15.78 -1.90 31.00
C SER A 14 15.32 -2.59 29.71
N ALA A 15 14.01 -2.79 29.57
CA ALA A 15 13.41 -3.20 28.32
C ALA A 15 13.50 -2.03 27.32
N ALA A 16 14.47 -2.09 26.41
CA ALA A 16 14.56 -1.19 25.28
C ALA A 16 13.40 -1.50 24.32
N PHE A 17 12.34 -0.70 24.39
CA PHE A 17 11.26 -0.71 23.41
C PHE A 17 11.82 -0.09 22.12
N SER A 18 12.28 -0.93 21.20
CA SER A 18 12.61 -0.48 19.84
C SER A 18 11.31 -0.09 19.14
N ALA A 19 10.94 1.18 19.24
CA ALA A 19 9.95 1.78 18.38
C ALA A 19 10.51 1.68 16.94
N ALA A 20 9.97 0.77 16.13
CA ALA A 20 10.23 0.76 14.72
C ALA A 20 9.79 2.12 14.18
N ALA A 21 10.77 2.99 13.91
CA ALA A 21 10.55 4.25 13.21
C ALA A 21 9.92 3.88 11.87
N ARG A 22 8.62 4.19 11.69
CA ARG A 22 8.04 4.30 10.36
C ARG A 22 8.81 5.44 9.71
N SER A 23 9.73 5.07 8.80
CA SER A 23 10.35 6.04 7.94
C SER A 23 9.22 6.73 7.19
N SER A 24 8.99 8.00 7.47
CA SER A 24 8.27 8.91 6.58
C SER A 24 9.20 9.12 5.38
N ASP A 25 9.34 8.11 4.56
CA ASP A 25 9.94 8.26 3.24
C ASP A 25 9.02 9.23 2.50
N GLY A 26 9.50 10.47 2.31
CA GLY A 26 8.77 11.49 1.59
C GLY A 26 8.29 10.95 0.25
N LEU A 27 7.16 11.43 -0.25
CA LEU A 27 6.60 11.00 -1.53
C LEU A 27 7.67 11.02 -2.60
N ARG A 28 7.90 9.90 -3.27
CA ARG A 28 8.84 9.81 -4.40
C ARG A 28 8.22 10.47 -5.62
N ALA A 29 8.98 11.36 -6.23
CA ALA A 29 8.56 12.03 -7.45
C ALA A 29 8.36 11.01 -8.59
N TYR A 30 7.34 11.22 -9.41
CA TYR A 30 7.05 10.41 -10.59
C TYR A 30 6.67 11.30 -11.77
N VAL A 31 6.79 10.74 -12.98
CA VAL A 31 6.41 11.41 -14.23
C VAL A 31 5.32 10.60 -14.91
N ILE A 32 4.25 11.28 -15.31
CA ILE A 32 3.17 10.69 -16.11
C ILE A 32 3.49 10.93 -17.58
N ILE A 33 3.46 9.86 -18.39
CA ILE A 33 3.62 9.92 -19.84
C ILE A 33 2.40 9.22 -20.46
N GLY A 34 1.55 10.00 -21.12
CA GLY A 34 0.27 9.50 -21.63
C GLY A 34 -0.61 8.98 -20.49
N ASP A 35 -0.97 7.71 -20.53
CA ASP A 35 -1.81 7.03 -19.55
C ASP A 35 -1.02 6.13 -18.56
N ALA A 36 0.27 6.41 -18.36
CA ALA A 36 1.17 5.58 -17.58
C ALA A 36 2.16 6.37 -16.72
N ILE A 37 2.65 5.74 -15.65
CA ILE A 37 3.88 6.09 -14.93
C ILE A 37 4.91 4.99 -15.29
N PRO A 38 5.79 5.21 -16.29
CA PRO A 38 6.63 4.15 -16.85
C PRO A 38 7.66 3.59 -15.88
N ARG A 39 8.22 4.47 -15.04
CA ARG A 39 9.28 4.10 -14.07
C ARG A 39 8.66 3.66 -12.75
N PRO A 40 9.14 2.54 -12.16
CA PRO A 40 8.76 2.18 -10.80
C PRO A 40 9.11 3.29 -9.80
N LEU A 41 8.23 3.54 -8.83
CA LEU A 41 8.46 4.54 -7.77
C LEU A 41 9.71 4.23 -6.93
N THR A 42 10.03 2.95 -6.77
CA THR A 42 11.18 2.47 -5.98
C THR A 42 12.44 2.22 -6.81
N GLY A 43 12.37 2.47 -8.12
CA GLY A 43 13.46 2.18 -9.05
C GLY A 43 13.51 0.72 -9.53
N GLY A 44 12.72 -0.19 -8.95
CA GLY A 44 12.62 -1.60 -9.32
C GLY A 44 11.20 -2.15 -9.13
N PRO A 45 10.92 -3.37 -9.63
CA PRO A 45 9.62 -4.01 -9.45
C PRO A 45 9.38 -4.41 -8.00
N GLY A 46 8.11 -4.47 -7.60
CA GLY A 46 7.69 -4.96 -6.30
C GLY A 46 7.59 -6.49 -6.24
N ASP A 47 7.09 -6.97 -5.11
CA ASP A 47 6.84 -8.40 -4.83
C ASP A 47 5.36 -8.72 -4.98
N ALA A 48 5.03 -9.65 -5.87
CA ALA A 48 3.64 -10.02 -6.17
C ALA A 48 2.92 -10.69 -5.00
N ALA A 49 3.62 -11.42 -4.13
CA ALA A 49 3.00 -12.07 -2.98
C ALA A 49 2.59 -11.04 -1.91
N ARG A 50 3.47 -10.07 -1.63
CA ARG A 50 3.12 -8.94 -0.76
C ARG A 50 2.00 -8.10 -1.37
N GLY A 51 2.05 -7.84 -2.69
CA GLY A 51 1.01 -7.12 -3.40
C GLY A 51 -0.36 -7.80 -3.31
N ARG A 52 -0.41 -9.15 -3.40
CA ARG A 52 -1.63 -9.92 -3.18
C ARG A 52 -2.17 -9.71 -1.75
N ALA A 53 -1.30 -9.84 -0.75
CA ALA A 53 -1.69 -9.64 0.64
C ALA A 53 -2.24 -8.23 0.89
N ILE A 54 -1.65 -7.20 0.28
CA ILE A 54 -2.15 -5.82 0.36
C ILE A 54 -3.51 -5.70 -0.33
N ALA A 55 -3.64 -6.17 -1.57
CA ALA A 55 -4.84 -6.01 -2.38
C ALA A 55 -6.07 -6.71 -1.77
N THR A 56 -5.87 -7.86 -1.12
CA THR A 56 -6.94 -8.62 -0.47
C THR A 56 -7.26 -8.15 0.96
N ASN A 57 -6.41 -7.31 1.54
CA ASN A 57 -6.62 -6.75 2.87
C ASN A 57 -7.62 -5.59 2.84
N ARG A 58 -8.76 -5.78 3.53
CA ARG A 58 -9.86 -4.81 3.60
C ARG A 58 -9.56 -3.55 4.43
N GLN A 59 -8.44 -3.52 5.15
CA GLN A 59 -8.03 -2.41 6.01
C GLN A 59 -6.79 -1.68 5.49
N GLN A 60 -6.05 -2.30 4.55
CA GLN A 60 -4.82 -1.73 4.00
C GLN A 60 -4.98 -1.32 2.54
N GLY A 61 -5.12 -2.30 1.63
CA GLY A 61 -5.25 -2.03 0.19
C GLY A 61 -6.64 -1.61 -0.23
N LEU A 62 -7.68 -2.04 0.51
CA LEU A 62 -9.09 -1.70 0.28
C LEU A 62 -9.65 -2.17 -1.08
N CYS A 63 -8.84 -2.78 -1.96
CA CYS A 63 -9.21 -3.09 -3.34
C CYS A 63 -10.46 -3.97 -3.42
N VAL A 64 -10.52 -5.03 -2.58
CA VAL A 64 -11.63 -5.98 -2.55
C VAL A 64 -12.94 -5.40 -2.00
N LEU A 65 -12.93 -4.18 -1.46
CA LEU A 65 -14.17 -3.50 -1.06
C LEU A 65 -15.00 -3.09 -2.29
N CYS A 66 -14.33 -2.81 -3.41
CA CYS A 66 -14.97 -2.35 -4.63
C CYS A 66 -14.79 -3.31 -5.80
N HIS A 67 -13.67 -4.01 -5.89
CA HIS A 67 -13.31 -4.91 -6.98
C HIS A 67 -13.48 -6.38 -6.61
N SER A 68 -13.99 -7.16 -7.55
CA SER A 68 -13.86 -8.61 -7.55
C SER A 68 -12.58 -9.06 -8.26
N GLY A 69 -12.19 -10.34 -8.07
CA GLY A 69 -11.06 -10.94 -8.74
C GLY A 69 -10.83 -12.39 -8.31
N PRO A 70 -9.78 -13.05 -8.80
CA PRO A 70 -9.45 -14.43 -8.47
C PRO A 70 -8.78 -14.52 -7.08
N PHE A 71 -9.49 -14.07 -6.06
CA PHE A 71 -9.03 -13.97 -4.66
C PHE A 71 -9.81 -14.94 -3.79
N ALA A 72 -9.44 -16.23 -3.81
CA ALA A 72 -10.13 -17.29 -3.06
C ALA A 72 -10.18 -17.02 -1.55
N GLU A 73 -9.17 -16.32 -1.01
CA GLU A 73 -9.09 -15.92 0.38
C GLU A 73 -10.04 -14.77 0.77
N ALA A 74 -10.47 -13.99 -0.21
CA ALA A 74 -11.39 -12.86 0.00
C ALA A 74 -12.83 -13.29 -0.34
N THR A 75 -13.52 -13.88 0.62
CA THR A 75 -14.88 -14.43 0.44
C THR A 75 -15.94 -13.37 0.12
N LEU A 76 -15.75 -12.13 0.56
CA LEU A 76 -16.63 -11.00 0.31
C LEU A 76 -15.89 -9.98 -0.56
N GLN A 77 -16.22 -9.97 -1.85
CA GLN A 77 -15.63 -9.05 -2.83
C GLN A 77 -16.70 -8.08 -3.35
N GLY A 78 -16.30 -6.82 -3.50
CA GLY A 78 -17.16 -5.79 -4.05
C GLY A 78 -17.38 -5.95 -5.55
N THR A 79 -18.48 -5.40 -6.03
CA THR A 79 -18.84 -5.36 -7.46
C THR A 79 -19.09 -3.93 -7.95
N LEU A 80 -18.69 -2.94 -7.16
CA LEU A 80 -18.84 -1.51 -7.48
C LEU A 80 -17.90 -1.07 -8.62
N ALA A 81 -16.75 -1.74 -8.75
CA ALA A 81 -15.74 -1.47 -9.75
C ALA A 81 -15.47 -2.72 -10.63
N PRO A 82 -14.86 -2.57 -11.81
CA PRO A 82 -14.56 -3.69 -12.69
C PRO A 82 -13.72 -4.78 -12.03
N SER A 83 -13.92 -6.04 -12.42
CA SER A 83 -13.11 -7.16 -11.96
C SER A 83 -11.63 -6.94 -12.25
N LEU A 84 -10.76 -7.31 -11.31
CA LEU A 84 -9.31 -7.31 -11.47
C LEU A 84 -8.79 -8.55 -12.22
N ALA A 85 -9.64 -9.56 -12.47
CA ALA A 85 -9.28 -10.68 -13.36
C ALA A 85 -8.80 -10.13 -14.71
N GLY A 86 -7.69 -10.66 -15.22
CA GLY A 86 -7.09 -10.22 -16.49
C GLY A 86 -6.46 -8.81 -16.46
N ALA A 87 -6.29 -8.17 -15.32
CA ALA A 87 -5.73 -6.81 -15.25
C ALA A 87 -4.34 -6.72 -15.88
N GLY A 88 -3.48 -7.72 -15.65
CA GLY A 88 -2.14 -7.80 -16.23
C GLY A 88 -2.10 -8.14 -17.72
N ALA A 89 -3.21 -8.61 -18.30
CA ALA A 89 -3.34 -8.78 -19.72
C ALA A 89 -3.82 -7.48 -20.41
N ARG A 90 -4.65 -6.68 -19.71
CA ARG A 90 -5.21 -5.44 -20.27
C ARG A 90 -4.26 -4.24 -20.18
N TRP A 91 -3.41 -4.17 -19.15
CA TRP A 91 -2.61 -2.99 -18.89
C TRP A 91 -1.15 -3.33 -18.57
N SER A 92 -0.24 -2.49 -19.07
CA SER A 92 1.17 -2.53 -18.68
C SER A 92 1.37 -2.15 -17.20
N ALA A 93 2.53 -2.48 -16.65
CA ALA A 93 2.87 -2.10 -15.27
C ALA A 93 2.78 -0.59 -15.04
N GLY A 94 3.19 0.23 -16.03
CA GLY A 94 3.10 1.69 -15.93
C GLY A 94 1.66 2.19 -15.91
N GLN A 95 0.78 1.58 -16.68
CA GLN A 95 -0.65 1.89 -16.71
C GLN A 95 -1.36 1.46 -15.42
N LEU A 96 -1.03 0.29 -14.88
CA LEU A 96 -1.50 -0.17 -13.57
C LEU A 96 -1.04 0.78 -12.47
N ARG A 97 0.23 1.19 -12.52
CA ARG A 97 0.81 2.12 -11.55
C ARG A 97 0.05 3.45 -11.50
N LEU A 98 -0.22 4.07 -12.66
CA LEU A 98 -0.97 5.32 -12.70
C LEU A 98 -2.38 5.16 -12.12
N ARG A 99 -3.07 4.04 -12.41
CA ARG A 99 -4.41 3.76 -11.87
C ARG A 99 -4.42 3.67 -10.35
N ILE A 100 -3.36 3.13 -9.76
CA ILE A 100 -3.25 3.02 -8.29
C ILE A 100 -2.80 4.35 -7.70
N VAL A 101 -1.77 4.98 -8.27
CA VAL A 101 -1.21 6.25 -7.78
C VAL A 101 -2.28 7.34 -7.77
N ASP A 102 -2.96 7.53 -8.91
CA ASP A 102 -3.99 8.54 -9.07
C ASP A 102 -4.91 8.25 -10.27
N ALA A 103 -5.96 7.48 -10.04
CA ALA A 103 -6.93 7.14 -11.07
C ALA A 103 -7.66 8.37 -11.63
N SER A 104 -7.71 9.49 -10.90
CA SER A 104 -8.38 10.71 -11.33
C SER A 104 -7.72 11.35 -12.56
N ARG A 105 -6.46 11.06 -12.82
CA ARG A 105 -5.74 11.49 -14.04
C ARG A 105 -6.29 10.84 -15.31
N LEU A 106 -6.93 9.68 -15.19
CA LEU A 106 -7.53 8.96 -16.30
C LEU A 106 -9.04 9.19 -16.38
N ASN A 107 -9.69 9.32 -15.21
CA ASN A 107 -11.11 9.59 -15.10
C ASN A 107 -11.34 10.54 -13.93
N PRO A 108 -11.58 11.85 -14.18
CA PRO A 108 -11.83 12.83 -13.11
C PRO A 108 -13.05 12.53 -12.23
N ASN A 109 -13.99 11.72 -12.74
CA ASN A 109 -15.20 11.33 -12.02
C ASN A 109 -15.07 9.99 -11.28
N THR A 110 -13.85 9.45 -11.18
CA THR A 110 -13.65 8.17 -10.50
C THR A 110 -13.91 8.29 -9.00
N ILE A 111 -14.51 7.25 -8.43
CA ILE A 111 -14.62 7.07 -6.98
C ILE A 111 -13.44 6.29 -6.38
N MET A 112 -12.55 5.75 -7.23
CA MET A 112 -11.33 5.10 -6.77
C MET A 112 -10.42 6.15 -6.12
N PRO A 113 -10.03 5.98 -4.85
CA PRO A 113 -9.16 6.95 -4.19
C PRO A 113 -7.77 6.97 -4.82
N SER A 114 -7.11 8.12 -4.74
CA SER A 114 -5.67 8.20 -5.02
C SER A 114 -4.91 7.55 -3.88
N TYR A 115 -4.14 6.50 -4.17
CA TYR A 115 -3.41 5.78 -3.12
C TYR A 115 -2.08 6.44 -2.74
N TYR A 116 -1.58 7.34 -3.60
CA TYR A 116 -0.26 7.94 -3.40
C TYR A 116 -0.25 9.47 -3.44
N ARG A 117 -1.11 10.10 -4.24
CA ARG A 117 -1.25 11.56 -4.25
C ARG A 117 -1.88 12.03 -2.93
N THR A 118 -1.33 13.06 -2.32
CA THR A 118 -1.77 13.62 -1.03
C THR A 118 -2.30 15.05 -1.13
N GLU A 119 -2.08 15.71 -2.27
CA GLU A 119 -2.48 17.08 -2.52
C GLU A 119 -3.80 17.14 -3.30
N GLU A 120 -4.52 18.25 -3.17
CA GLU A 120 -5.77 18.51 -3.89
C GLU A 120 -6.82 17.39 -3.75
N LEU A 121 -6.88 16.78 -2.57
CA LEU A 121 -7.88 15.79 -2.22
C LEU A 121 -9.03 16.42 -1.44
N THR A 122 -10.23 15.89 -1.64
CA THR A 122 -11.43 16.29 -0.90
C THR A 122 -11.98 15.11 -0.09
N ASN A 123 -12.65 15.38 1.02
CA ASN A 123 -13.28 14.37 1.87
C ASN A 123 -12.31 13.28 2.38
N VAL A 124 -11.08 13.68 2.69
CA VAL A 124 -10.05 12.75 3.20
C VAL A 124 -10.31 12.45 4.67
N ALA A 125 -10.33 11.16 5.02
CA ALA A 125 -10.41 10.77 6.42
C ALA A 125 -9.18 11.28 7.19
N PRO A 126 -9.32 11.72 8.46
CA PRO A 126 -8.21 12.32 9.23
C PRO A 126 -6.94 11.46 9.27
N ALA A 127 -7.07 10.14 9.27
CA ALA A 127 -5.94 9.21 9.28
C ALA A 127 -5.06 9.28 8.02
N TYR A 128 -5.60 9.79 6.91
CA TYR A 128 -4.89 9.90 5.62
C TYR A 128 -4.59 11.35 5.22
N ALA A 129 -4.97 12.34 6.03
CA ALA A 129 -4.71 13.73 5.73
C ALA A 129 -3.20 13.99 5.61
N GLY A 130 -2.74 14.41 4.43
CA GLY A 130 -1.33 14.64 4.11
C GLY A 130 -0.46 13.39 3.98
N ASN A 131 -1.06 12.18 4.07
CA ASN A 131 -0.34 10.90 3.96
C ASN A 131 -0.91 10.05 2.82
N PRO A 132 -0.06 9.30 2.08
CA PRO A 132 -0.55 8.34 1.11
C PRO A 132 -1.22 7.15 1.80
N ILE A 133 -2.18 6.52 1.12
CA ILE A 133 -2.81 5.28 1.59
C ILE A 133 -1.79 4.13 1.57
N LEU A 134 -0.96 4.07 0.53
CA LEU A 134 0.09 3.08 0.34
C LEU A 134 1.45 3.78 0.12
N SER A 135 2.53 3.19 0.66
CA SER A 135 3.89 3.63 0.36
C SER A 135 4.29 3.32 -1.09
N ALA A 136 5.40 3.89 -1.55
CA ALA A 136 5.95 3.60 -2.89
C ALA A 136 6.20 2.09 -3.09
N GLU A 137 6.76 1.42 -2.08
CA GLU A 137 7.03 -0.02 -2.09
C GLU A 137 5.73 -0.82 -2.20
N GLN A 138 4.71 -0.45 -1.44
CA GLN A 138 3.41 -1.11 -1.46
C GLN A 138 2.69 -0.91 -2.79
N ILE A 139 2.82 0.26 -3.42
CA ILE A 139 2.32 0.48 -4.79
C ILE A 139 2.99 -0.48 -5.77
N GLU A 140 4.33 -0.60 -5.74
CA GLU A 140 5.04 -1.50 -6.64
C GLU A 140 4.70 -2.97 -6.39
N ASP A 141 4.51 -3.37 -5.13
CA ASP A 141 4.05 -4.71 -4.78
C ASP A 141 2.66 -5.01 -5.39
N VAL A 142 1.71 -4.08 -5.26
CA VAL A 142 0.37 -4.24 -5.86
C VAL A 142 0.45 -4.24 -7.39
N VAL A 143 1.27 -3.39 -8.01
CA VAL A 143 1.50 -3.39 -9.47
C VAL A 143 2.04 -4.74 -9.93
N ALA A 144 3.05 -5.28 -9.22
CA ALA A 144 3.62 -6.59 -9.53
C ALA A 144 2.55 -7.69 -9.45
N PHE A 145 1.73 -7.67 -8.40
CA PHE A 145 0.64 -8.63 -8.24
C PHE A 145 -0.41 -8.53 -9.36
N LEU A 146 -0.92 -7.34 -9.64
CA LEU A 146 -1.93 -7.14 -10.70
C LEU A 146 -1.39 -7.55 -12.07
N GLY A 147 -0.10 -7.38 -12.31
CA GLY A 147 0.58 -7.83 -13.52
C GLY A 147 0.56 -9.36 -13.72
N THR A 148 0.36 -10.14 -12.64
CA THR A 148 0.22 -11.62 -12.72
C THR A 148 -1.18 -12.06 -13.12
N LEU A 149 -2.19 -11.21 -12.98
CA LEU A 149 -3.60 -11.53 -13.28
C LEU A 149 -3.82 -11.44 -14.80
N ARG A 150 -3.67 -12.54 -15.50
CA ARG A 150 -3.75 -12.59 -16.97
C ARG A 150 -4.97 -13.29 -17.52
N ASP A 151 -5.77 -13.91 -16.64
CA ASP A 151 -7.01 -14.63 -16.96
C ASP A 151 -8.23 -13.87 -16.45
#